data_013876bf4b1408e1a74ae02040629fcb
#
_entry.id   013876bf4b1408e1a74ae02040629fcb
#
_cell.length_a   1.000
_cell.length_b   1.000
_cell.length_c   1.000
_cell.angle_alpha   90.00
_cell.angle_beta   90.00
_cell.angle_gamma   90.00
#
_symmetry.space_group_name_H-M   'P 1'
#
loop_
_entity.id
_entity.type
_entity.pdbx_description
1 polymer ?
#
loop_
_entity_poly.entity_id
_entity_poly.type
_entity_poly.pdbx_seq_one_letter_code
_entity_poly.pdbx_strand_id
1 'polypeptide(L)'
;TRIIDGYITIKSINGIISKLAFDDEDAEDKIKQIIADYSSKKKTALSDDEKEELEYHTSYFSNEWITDNPKNRGTIINATKNITGLFSKPAIAKTFCPPINEIDFHGFNDVIDKGQIVTLDMPKSKYGVVASAIGILLKLEFQRAALERISRAINNPKTNTNRNLFFICDEYQNFVTASGSSGEGDDAFYAEARQSKCISMVLTQSP
;
A
#
# COMPACT_ATOMS: atom_id res chain seq x y z
N THR A 1 1.71 -7.43 -9.15
CA THR A 1 2.12 -7.78 -7.77
C THR A 1 1.75 -9.19 -7.35
N ARG A 2 0.75 -9.84 -7.96
CA ARG A 2 0.39 -11.26 -7.72
C ARG A 2 1.31 -12.25 -8.45
N ILE A 3 2.10 -11.77 -9.40
CA ILE A 3 2.98 -12.60 -10.25
C ILE A 3 4.23 -13.07 -9.49
N ILE A 4 4.62 -12.34 -8.46
CA ILE A 4 5.76 -12.66 -7.62
C ILE A 4 5.23 -13.37 -6.38
N ASP A 5 5.51 -14.66 -6.22
CA ASP A 5 5.09 -15.49 -5.09
C ASP A 5 4.53 -14.74 -3.87
N GLY A 6 3.28 -14.44 -3.95
CA GLY A 6 2.28 -14.35 -2.90
C GLY A 6 2.44 -13.32 -1.80
N TYR A 7 3.60 -12.88 -1.38
CA TYR A 7 3.74 -11.99 -0.23
C TYR A 7 4.80 -10.90 -0.44
N ILE A 8 4.33 -9.71 -0.79
CA ILE A 8 5.18 -8.54 -0.95
C ILE A 8 5.01 -7.61 0.25
N THR A 9 6.09 -7.30 0.92
CA THR A 9 6.14 -6.30 1.98
C THR A 9 6.65 -4.96 1.44
N ILE A 10 6.31 -3.86 2.12
CA ILE A 10 6.87 -2.55 1.79
C ILE A 10 8.41 -2.57 1.87
N LYS A 11 8.97 -3.36 2.78
CA LYS A 11 10.42 -3.58 2.87
C LYS A 11 10.99 -4.25 1.61
N SER A 12 10.31 -5.25 1.04
CA SER A 12 10.75 -5.90 -0.20
C SER A 12 10.62 -4.98 -1.41
N ILE A 13 9.58 -4.15 -1.46
CA ILE A 13 9.44 -3.09 -2.48
C ILE A 13 10.64 -2.13 -2.42
N ASN A 14 11.04 -1.67 -1.22
CA ASN A 14 12.21 -0.82 -1.07
C ASN A 14 13.50 -1.48 -1.60
N GLY A 15 13.66 -2.78 -1.38
CA GLY A 15 14.76 -3.56 -1.93
C GLY A 15 14.77 -3.61 -3.46
N ILE A 16 13.60 -3.79 -4.09
CA ILE A 16 13.44 -3.80 -5.55
C ILE A 16 13.76 -2.40 -6.12
N ILE A 17 13.16 -1.36 -5.57
CA ILE A 17 13.38 0.03 -6.02
C ILE A 17 14.84 0.43 -5.89
N SER A 18 15.53 -0.04 -4.86
CA SER A 18 16.97 0.21 -4.70
C SER A 18 17.81 -0.41 -5.82
N LYS A 19 17.35 -1.52 -6.41
CA LYS A 19 17.99 -2.14 -7.57
C LYS A 19 17.66 -1.44 -8.90
N LEU A 20 16.56 -0.69 -8.96
CA LEU A 20 16.17 0.10 -10.14
C LEU A 20 16.87 1.47 -10.21
N ALA A 21 17.60 1.84 -9.16
CA ALA A 21 18.32 3.12 -9.06
C ALA A 21 19.67 3.09 -9.78
N PHE A 22 19.70 2.62 -11.03
CA PHE A 22 20.93 2.57 -11.81
C PHE A 22 20.99 3.77 -12.78
N ASP A 23 22.11 4.47 -12.74
CA ASP A 23 22.47 5.52 -13.71
C ASP A 23 23.46 4.99 -14.78
N ASP A 24 23.65 3.66 -14.83
CA ASP A 24 24.68 3.01 -15.62
C ASP A 24 24.16 2.55 -17.00
N GLU A 25 25.09 2.41 -17.97
CA GLU A 25 24.86 1.78 -19.27
C GLU A 25 24.29 0.35 -19.16
N ASP A 26 24.50 -0.32 -18.02
CA ASP A 26 23.99 -1.65 -17.69
C ASP A 26 22.57 -1.69 -17.11
N ALA A 27 21.88 -0.55 -17.00
CA ALA A 27 20.56 -0.50 -16.33
C ALA A 27 19.54 -1.39 -17.02
N GLU A 28 19.56 -1.43 -18.35
CA GLU A 28 18.68 -2.25 -19.15
C GLU A 28 18.88 -3.74 -18.90
N ASP A 29 20.12 -4.19 -18.90
CA ASP A 29 20.45 -5.61 -18.68
C ASP A 29 20.12 -6.04 -17.26
N LYS A 30 20.35 -5.18 -16.27
CA LYS A 30 20.00 -5.42 -14.86
C LYS A 30 18.47 -5.51 -14.68
N ILE A 31 17.69 -4.68 -15.34
CA ILE A 31 16.22 -4.75 -15.31
C ILE A 31 15.74 -6.05 -15.96
N LYS A 32 16.25 -6.39 -17.15
CA LYS A 32 15.94 -7.65 -17.83
C LYS A 32 16.27 -8.86 -16.96
N GLN A 33 17.42 -8.82 -16.27
CA GLN A 33 17.82 -9.88 -15.34
C GLN A 33 16.87 -9.99 -14.14
N ILE A 34 16.46 -8.85 -13.53
CA ILE A 34 15.48 -8.85 -12.44
C ILE A 34 14.16 -9.49 -12.90
N ILE A 35 13.65 -9.11 -14.08
CA ILE A 35 12.42 -9.66 -14.65
C ILE A 35 12.58 -11.17 -14.91
N ALA A 36 13.69 -11.59 -15.50
CA ALA A 36 13.97 -13.00 -15.76
C ALA A 36 14.07 -13.82 -14.46
N ASP A 37 14.74 -13.31 -13.44
CA ASP A 37 14.87 -13.94 -12.13
C ASP A 37 13.51 -14.14 -11.45
N TYR A 38 12.61 -13.16 -11.56
CA TYR A 38 11.26 -13.28 -11.04
C TYR A 38 10.41 -14.26 -11.83
N SER A 39 10.48 -14.23 -13.15
CA SER A 39 9.74 -15.14 -14.02
C SER A 39 10.16 -16.59 -13.82
N SER A 40 11.46 -16.85 -13.60
CA SER A 40 12.01 -18.20 -13.39
C SER A 40 11.66 -18.83 -12.04
N LYS A 41 11.37 -18.00 -11.03
CA LYS A 41 11.02 -18.49 -9.69
C LYS A 41 9.59 -19.00 -9.59
N LYS A 42 8.72 -18.67 -10.53
CA LYS A 42 7.34 -19.15 -10.53
C LYS A 42 7.27 -20.56 -11.14
N LYS A 43 7.17 -21.58 -10.29
CA LYS A 43 7.07 -23.00 -10.67
C LYS A 43 5.70 -23.37 -11.27
N THR A 44 4.69 -22.54 -11.13
CA THR A 44 3.34 -22.78 -11.64
C THR A 44 3.14 -22.02 -12.95
N ALA A 45 2.47 -22.62 -13.92
CA ALA A 45 2.11 -21.95 -15.16
C ALA A 45 1.23 -20.72 -14.83
N LEU A 46 1.58 -19.56 -15.44
CA LEU A 46 0.81 -18.34 -15.33
C LEU A 46 -0.53 -18.52 -16.05
N SER A 47 -1.61 -17.98 -15.48
CA SER A 47 -2.86 -17.78 -16.22
C SER A 47 -2.65 -16.79 -17.37
N ASP A 48 -3.59 -16.75 -18.30
CA ASP A 48 -3.44 -15.85 -19.46
C ASP A 48 -3.49 -14.36 -19.02
N ASP A 49 -4.33 -14.00 -18.06
CA ASP A 49 -4.37 -12.67 -17.47
C ASP A 49 -3.02 -12.30 -16.79
N GLU A 50 -2.42 -13.24 -16.08
CA GLU A 50 -1.11 -13.02 -15.43
C GLU A 50 0.04 -12.87 -16.45
N LYS A 51 -0.06 -13.54 -17.61
CA LYS A 51 0.91 -13.37 -18.70
C LYS A 51 0.79 -11.98 -19.32
N GLU A 52 -0.45 -11.53 -19.59
CA GLU A 52 -0.70 -10.21 -20.14
C GLU A 52 -0.22 -9.11 -19.19
N GLU A 53 -0.50 -9.23 -17.89
CA GLU A 53 0.00 -8.30 -16.86
C GLU A 53 1.55 -8.29 -16.81
N LEU A 54 2.19 -9.46 -16.89
CA LEU A 54 3.64 -9.55 -16.90
C LEU A 54 4.24 -8.91 -18.15
N GLU A 55 3.66 -9.14 -19.32
CA GLU A 55 4.10 -8.57 -20.59
C GLU A 55 3.96 -7.05 -20.58
N TYR A 56 2.84 -6.52 -20.08
CA TYR A 56 2.63 -5.08 -19.90
C TYR A 56 3.72 -4.45 -19.02
N HIS A 57 3.97 -5.00 -17.84
CA HIS A 57 5.00 -4.47 -16.94
C HIS A 57 6.41 -4.63 -17.52
N THR A 58 6.69 -5.73 -18.20
CA THR A 58 7.98 -5.93 -18.86
C THR A 58 8.20 -4.89 -19.95
N SER A 59 7.19 -4.64 -20.77
CA SER A 59 7.22 -3.62 -21.82
C SER A 59 7.45 -2.22 -21.22
N TYR A 60 6.73 -1.87 -20.17
CA TYR A 60 6.91 -0.59 -19.49
C TYR A 60 8.35 -0.39 -19.01
N PHE A 61 8.91 -1.35 -18.28
CA PHE A 61 10.27 -1.21 -17.76
C PHE A 61 11.33 -1.25 -18.85
N SER A 62 11.14 -2.02 -19.91
CA SER A 62 12.12 -2.15 -20.99
C SER A 62 12.08 -1.03 -22.01
N ASN A 63 10.95 -0.37 -22.20
CA ASN A 63 10.77 0.62 -23.26
C ASN A 63 10.56 2.03 -22.74
N GLU A 64 9.79 2.22 -21.65
CA GLU A 64 9.45 3.53 -21.14
C GLU A 64 10.39 3.95 -20.00
N TRP A 65 10.50 3.12 -18.96
CA TRP A 65 11.34 3.45 -17.80
C TRP A 65 12.80 3.68 -18.15
N ILE A 66 13.39 2.84 -19.00
CA ILE A 66 14.81 2.94 -19.38
C ILE A 66 15.07 4.20 -20.22
N THR A 67 14.13 4.57 -21.09
CA THR A 67 14.25 5.73 -21.98
C THR A 67 13.92 7.04 -21.31
N ASP A 68 13.28 7.02 -20.12
CA ASP A 68 12.98 8.24 -19.37
C ASP A 68 14.27 8.93 -18.90
N ASN A 69 14.18 10.24 -18.72
CA ASN A 69 15.28 11.07 -18.25
C ASN A 69 15.80 10.55 -16.88
N PRO A 70 17.12 10.27 -16.72
CA PRO A 70 17.70 9.80 -15.46
C PRO A 70 17.33 10.67 -14.26
N LYS A 71 17.18 11.98 -14.45
CA LYS A 71 16.78 12.90 -13.39
C LYS A 71 15.34 12.62 -12.92
N ASN A 72 14.42 12.35 -13.84
CA ASN A 72 13.03 11.99 -13.51
C ASN A 72 12.98 10.67 -12.76
N ARG A 73 13.68 9.65 -13.27
CA ARG A 73 13.82 8.35 -12.62
C ARG A 73 14.37 8.49 -11.20
N GLY A 74 15.45 9.25 -11.04
CA GLY A 74 16.05 9.53 -9.73
C GLY A 74 15.07 10.20 -8.77
N THR A 75 14.25 11.13 -9.25
CA THR A 75 13.23 11.80 -8.44
C THR A 75 12.17 10.81 -7.96
N ILE A 76 11.65 9.97 -8.84
CA ILE A 76 10.63 8.95 -8.51
C ILE A 76 11.20 7.93 -7.51
N ILE A 77 12.42 7.44 -7.77
CA ILE A 77 13.11 6.49 -6.90
C ILE A 77 13.31 7.08 -5.50
N ASN A 78 13.79 8.32 -5.41
CA ASN A 78 14.03 8.96 -4.13
C ASN A 78 12.73 9.23 -3.37
N ALA A 79 11.69 9.70 -4.04
CA ALA A 79 10.37 9.87 -3.44
C ALA A 79 9.83 8.57 -2.86
N THR A 80 9.91 7.47 -3.63
CA THR A 80 9.45 6.16 -3.19
C THR A 80 10.31 5.61 -2.06
N LYS A 81 11.64 5.75 -2.12
CA LYS A 81 12.55 5.34 -1.04
C LYS A 81 12.32 6.09 0.27
N ASN A 82 11.95 7.36 0.20
CA ASN A 82 11.65 8.15 1.40
C ASN A 82 10.47 7.55 2.19
N ILE A 83 9.50 6.97 1.51
CA ILE A 83 8.34 6.32 2.14
C ILE A 83 8.70 4.87 2.53
N THR A 84 9.13 4.06 1.56
CA THR A 84 9.36 2.63 1.76
C THR A 84 10.55 2.34 2.67
N GLY A 85 11.56 3.22 2.70
CA GLY A 85 12.73 3.11 3.55
C GLY A 85 12.42 3.15 5.05
N LEU A 86 11.32 3.79 5.44
CA LEU A 86 10.86 3.79 6.83
C LEU A 86 10.58 2.37 7.34
N PHE A 87 10.07 1.51 6.48
CA PHE A 87 9.75 0.11 6.77
C PHE A 87 10.98 -0.82 6.77
N SER A 88 12.14 -0.32 6.40
CA SER A 88 13.40 -1.07 6.49
C SER A 88 14.05 -1.01 7.88
N LYS A 89 13.58 -0.11 8.75
CA LYS A 89 14.06 -0.05 10.15
C LYS A 89 13.63 -1.32 10.90
N PRO A 90 14.55 -2.02 11.60
CA PRO A 90 14.27 -3.34 12.18
C PRO A 90 13.01 -3.40 13.04
N ALA A 91 12.81 -2.42 13.93
CA ALA A 91 11.65 -2.36 14.80
C ALA A 91 10.33 -2.20 14.04
N ILE A 92 10.32 -1.39 12.98
CA ILE A 92 9.15 -1.18 12.12
C ILE A 92 8.91 -2.40 11.23
N ALA A 93 9.98 -2.93 10.62
CA ALA A 93 9.90 -4.10 9.77
C ALA A 93 9.33 -5.32 10.51
N LYS A 94 9.72 -5.53 11.75
CA LYS A 94 9.21 -6.63 12.59
C LYS A 94 7.70 -6.56 12.78
N THR A 95 7.15 -5.37 12.96
CA THR A 95 5.72 -5.16 13.23
C THR A 95 4.89 -5.10 11.95
N PHE A 96 5.36 -4.35 10.94
CA PHE A 96 4.57 -4.03 9.74
C PHE A 96 4.96 -4.84 8.48
N CYS A 97 6.02 -5.63 8.56
CA CYS A 97 6.48 -6.50 7.50
C CYS A 97 6.90 -7.87 8.07
N PRO A 98 6.05 -8.53 8.90
CA PRO A 98 6.39 -9.83 9.47
C PRO A 98 6.48 -10.89 8.37
N PRO A 99 7.07 -12.06 8.64
CA PRO A 99 6.95 -13.23 7.77
C PRO A 99 5.49 -13.65 7.59
N ILE A 100 5.16 -14.29 6.47
CA ILE A 100 3.78 -14.66 6.11
C ILE A 100 3.07 -15.50 7.18
N ASN A 101 3.81 -16.35 7.87
CA ASN A 101 3.31 -17.22 8.93
C ASN A 101 3.13 -16.52 10.29
N GLU A 102 3.52 -15.26 10.39
CA GLU A 102 3.40 -14.43 11.60
C GLU A 102 2.43 -13.27 11.42
N ILE A 103 1.60 -13.31 10.37
CA ILE A 103 0.63 -12.25 10.09
C ILE A 103 -0.60 -12.42 10.98
N ASP A 104 -0.86 -11.44 11.84
CA ASP A 104 -2.08 -11.36 12.65
C ASP A 104 -3.12 -10.41 12.04
N PHE A 105 -2.70 -9.43 11.25
CA PHE A 105 -3.57 -8.46 10.60
C PHE A 105 -3.73 -8.78 9.12
N HIS A 106 -4.92 -9.27 8.74
CA HIS A 106 -5.26 -9.68 7.38
C HIS A 106 -5.95 -8.58 6.55
N GLY A 107 -5.82 -7.33 6.97
CA GLY A 107 -6.39 -6.16 6.31
C GLY A 107 -7.77 -5.77 6.83
N PHE A 108 -8.20 -4.55 6.48
CA PHE A 108 -9.45 -3.99 7.03
C PHE A 108 -10.71 -4.68 6.52
N ASN A 109 -10.67 -5.34 5.37
CA ASN A 109 -11.79 -6.16 4.93
C ASN A 109 -12.12 -7.27 5.93
N ASP A 110 -11.09 -7.96 6.42
CA ASP A 110 -11.23 -9.01 7.43
C ASP A 110 -11.70 -8.45 8.77
N VAL A 111 -11.13 -7.32 9.19
CA VAL A 111 -11.53 -6.58 10.41
C VAL A 111 -13.02 -6.21 10.37
N ILE A 112 -13.49 -5.67 9.25
CA ILE A 112 -14.89 -5.27 9.05
C ILE A 112 -15.83 -6.48 9.10
N ASP A 113 -15.48 -7.54 8.39
CA ASP A 113 -16.34 -8.73 8.30
C ASP A 113 -16.42 -9.48 9.63
N LYS A 114 -15.32 -9.58 10.35
CA LYS A 114 -15.27 -10.23 11.68
C LYS A 114 -15.70 -9.33 12.84
N GLY A 115 -15.73 -8.00 12.65
CA GLY A 115 -16.05 -7.03 13.70
C GLY A 115 -14.96 -6.91 14.74
N GLN A 116 -13.74 -6.87 14.29
CA GLN A 116 -12.56 -6.71 15.14
C GLN A 116 -12.31 -5.23 15.44
N ILE A 117 -11.52 -4.99 16.48
CA ILE A 117 -11.03 -3.67 16.86
C ILE A 117 -9.53 -3.62 16.55
N VAL A 118 -9.12 -2.59 15.84
CA VAL A 118 -7.70 -2.32 15.56
C VAL A 118 -7.32 -1.03 16.24
N THR A 119 -6.23 -1.07 17.00
CA THR A 119 -5.67 0.11 17.66
C THR A 119 -4.24 0.31 17.22
N LEU A 120 -3.91 1.53 16.78
CA LEU A 120 -2.55 1.94 16.47
C LEU A 120 -2.01 2.83 17.59
N ASP A 121 -1.10 2.31 18.39
CA ASP A 121 -0.38 3.06 19.42
C ASP A 121 1.03 3.41 18.94
N MET A 122 1.14 4.57 18.30
CA MET A 122 2.42 5.08 17.79
C MET A 122 2.61 6.55 18.16
N PRO A 123 3.02 6.84 19.41
CA PRO A 123 3.20 8.21 19.84
C PRO A 123 4.26 8.94 19.00
N LYS A 124 3.88 10.09 18.46
CA LYS A 124 4.72 10.90 17.56
C LYS A 124 6.04 11.32 18.21
N SER A 125 6.04 11.51 19.53
CA SER A 125 7.24 11.82 20.32
C SER A 125 8.32 10.73 20.21
N LYS A 126 7.92 9.47 20.02
CA LYS A 126 8.82 8.32 19.90
C LYS A 126 9.15 7.95 18.44
N TYR A 127 8.14 8.02 17.56
CA TYR A 127 8.24 7.50 16.20
C TYR A 127 8.32 8.59 15.13
N GLY A 128 8.06 9.85 15.49
CA GLY A 128 8.19 11.00 14.57
C GLY A 128 7.40 10.82 13.28
N VAL A 129 8.06 11.10 12.15
CA VAL A 129 7.49 11.00 10.80
C VAL A 129 6.97 9.59 10.48
N VAL A 130 7.57 8.55 11.06
CA VAL A 130 7.15 7.15 10.83
C VAL A 130 5.72 6.92 11.33
N ALA A 131 5.37 7.49 12.50
CA ALA A 131 4.02 7.37 13.04
C ALA A 131 2.98 7.98 12.09
N SER A 132 3.25 9.19 11.57
CA SER A 132 2.36 9.86 10.62
C SER A 132 2.22 9.06 9.31
N ALA A 133 3.33 8.57 8.75
CA ALA A 133 3.30 7.80 7.51
C ALA A 133 2.48 6.50 7.66
N ILE A 134 2.70 5.74 8.73
CA ILE A 134 1.95 4.50 9.00
C ILE A 134 0.49 4.82 9.29
N GLY A 135 0.20 5.84 10.07
CA GLY A 135 -1.17 6.26 10.37
C GLY A 135 -1.94 6.66 9.12
N ILE A 136 -1.32 7.42 8.21
CA ILE A 136 -1.91 7.79 6.91
C ILE A 136 -2.19 6.54 6.07
N LEU A 137 -1.23 5.63 5.93
CA LEU A 137 -1.41 4.40 5.15
C LEU A 137 -2.54 3.54 5.69
N LEU A 138 -2.59 3.30 7.00
CA LEU A 138 -3.67 2.52 7.62
C LEU A 138 -5.02 3.24 7.52
N LYS A 139 -5.05 4.57 7.66
CA LYS A 139 -6.27 5.36 7.47
C LYS A 139 -6.81 5.19 6.05
N LEU A 140 -5.98 5.38 5.03
CA LEU A 140 -6.38 5.26 3.62
C LEU A 140 -6.86 3.84 3.30
N GLU A 141 -6.18 2.81 3.79
CA GLU A 141 -6.62 1.42 3.63
C GLU A 141 -7.96 1.13 4.32
N PHE A 142 -8.19 1.67 5.52
CA PHE A 142 -9.49 1.58 6.18
C PHE A 142 -10.59 2.29 5.37
N GLN A 143 -10.32 3.51 4.91
CA GLN A 143 -11.26 4.30 4.11
C GLN A 143 -11.63 3.55 2.82
N ARG A 144 -10.65 3.02 2.10
CA ARG A 144 -10.86 2.20 0.91
C ARG A 144 -11.74 0.96 1.23
N ALA A 145 -11.38 0.19 2.25
CA ALA A 145 -12.15 -1.00 2.64
C ALA A 145 -13.59 -0.66 3.06
N ALA A 146 -13.80 0.48 3.71
CA ALA A 146 -15.13 0.96 4.11
C ALA A 146 -15.98 1.34 2.89
N LEU A 147 -15.43 2.05 1.91
CA LEU A 147 -16.15 2.45 0.68
C LEU A 147 -16.44 1.24 -0.21
N GLU A 148 -15.50 0.34 -0.39
CA GLU A 148 -15.66 -0.87 -1.19
C GLU A 148 -16.64 -1.90 -0.59
N ARG A 149 -17.01 -1.75 0.66
CA ARG A 149 -17.82 -2.71 1.42
C ARG A 149 -19.12 -3.09 0.72
N ILE A 150 -19.83 -2.13 0.14
CA ILE A 150 -21.12 -2.36 -0.50
C ILE A 150 -20.95 -3.12 -1.82
N SER A 151 -20.03 -2.67 -2.69
CA SER A 151 -19.74 -3.34 -3.96
C SER A 151 -19.17 -4.74 -3.74
N ARG A 152 -18.34 -4.92 -2.72
CA ARG A 152 -17.82 -6.24 -2.34
C ARG A 152 -18.92 -7.20 -1.90
N ALA A 153 -19.97 -6.72 -1.24
CA ALA A 153 -21.10 -7.55 -0.81
C ALA A 153 -21.89 -8.13 -1.97
N ILE A 154 -21.88 -7.50 -3.14
CA ILE A 154 -22.51 -8.03 -4.36
C ILE A 154 -21.87 -9.35 -4.77
N ASN A 155 -20.55 -9.44 -4.69
CA ASN A 155 -19.78 -10.60 -5.13
C ASN A 155 -19.47 -11.58 -3.97
N ASN A 156 -19.59 -11.15 -2.72
CA ASN A 156 -19.32 -11.96 -1.54
C ASN A 156 -20.41 -11.79 -0.47
N PRO A 157 -21.38 -12.71 -0.40
CA PRO A 157 -22.48 -12.66 0.57
C PRO A 157 -22.03 -12.70 2.06
N LYS A 158 -20.78 -13.09 2.32
CA LYS A 158 -20.21 -13.09 3.68
C LYS A 158 -19.78 -11.71 4.13
N THR A 159 -19.73 -10.71 3.23
CA THR A 159 -19.37 -9.34 3.57
C THR A 159 -20.42 -8.75 4.52
N ASN A 160 -19.96 -8.28 5.66
CA ASN A 160 -20.86 -7.70 6.66
C ASN A 160 -21.22 -6.24 6.32
N THR A 161 -22.42 -5.98 5.86
CA THR A 161 -22.95 -4.65 5.55
C THR A 161 -23.86 -4.07 6.64
N ASN A 162 -24.16 -4.84 7.69
CA ASN A 162 -25.11 -4.42 8.73
C ASN A 162 -24.44 -3.69 9.90
N ARG A 163 -23.18 -4.02 10.21
CA ARG A 163 -22.46 -3.43 11.33
C ARG A 163 -22.06 -1.99 11.03
N ASN A 164 -22.19 -1.11 12.01
CA ASN A 164 -21.61 0.21 11.93
C ASN A 164 -20.08 0.10 12.07
N LEU A 165 -19.36 0.91 11.29
CA LEU A 165 -17.92 1.06 11.38
C LEU A 165 -17.61 2.33 12.17
N PHE A 166 -16.61 2.28 13.03
CA PHE A 166 -16.14 3.42 13.76
C PHE A 166 -14.69 3.70 13.40
N PHE A 167 -14.42 4.90 12.94
CA PHE A 167 -13.08 5.45 12.79
C PHE A 167 -12.85 6.50 13.84
N ILE A 168 -11.95 6.26 14.76
CA ILE A 168 -11.63 7.18 15.85
C ILE A 168 -10.16 7.57 15.72
N CYS A 169 -9.89 8.87 15.58
CA CYS A 169 -8.54 9.37 15.41
C CYS A 169 -8.32 10.63 16.26
N ASP A 170 -7.38 10.53 17.19
CA ASP A 170 -6.86 11.68 17.94
C ASP A 170 -5.75 12.36 17.14
N GLU A 171 -5.56 13.66 17.37
CA GLU A 171 -4.56 14.48 16.66
C GLU A 171 -4.70 14.39 15.13
N TYR A 172 -5.94 14.37 14.63
CA TYR A 172 -6.25 14.10 13.23
C TYR A 172 -5.55 15.02 12.23
N GLN A 173 -5.22 16.25 12.62
CA GLN A 173 -4.45 17.19 11.79
C GLN A 173 -3.10 16.61 11.31
N ASN A 174 -2.57 15.59 11.99
CA ASN A 174 -1.34 14.92 11.58
C ASN A 174 -1.54 13.87 10.48
N PHE A 175 -2.79 13.52 10.17
CA PHE A 175 -3.16 12.42 9.27
C PHE A 175 -4.05 12.87 8.11
N VAL A 176 -4.39 14.15 8.03
CA VAL A 176 -5.21 14.70 6.94
C VAL A 176 -4.56 14.47 5.60
N THR A 177 -5.35 14.00 4.64
CA THR A 177 -4.95 13.84 3.26
C THR A 177 -5.92 14.60 2.35
N ALA A 178 -5.38 15.48 1.51
CA ALA A 178 -6.18 16.16 0.50
C ALA A 178 -6.42 15.23 -0.69
N SER A 179 -7.60 15.29 -1.30
CA SER A 179 -7.83 14.63 -2.57
C SER A 179 -6.97 15.28 -3.65
N GLY A 180 -6.06 14.50 -4.20
CA GLY A 180 -5.35 14.89 -5.40
C GLY A 180 -6.21 14.65 -6.66
N SER A 181 -5.58 14.62 -7.81
CA SER A 181 -6.23 14.28 -9.10
C SER A 181 -6.83 12.85 -9.13
N SER A 182 -6.43 11.98 -8.20
CA SER A 182 -6.96 10.61 -8.06
C SER A 182 -8.33 10.53 -7.41
N GLY A 183 -8.82 11.62 -6.78
CA GLY A 183 -10.07 11.60 -6.03
C GLY A 183 -10.01 10.82 -4.72
N GLU A 184 -8.83 10.40 -4.30
CA GLU A 184 -8.61 9.71 -3.03
C GLU A 184 -8.14 10.71 -1.96
N GLY A 185 -8.87 10.79 -0.86
CA GLY A 185 -8.56 11.70 0.24
C GLY A 185 -9.72 11.81 1.22
N ASP A 186 -9.53 12.60 2.26
CA ASP A 186 -10.53 12.70 3.34
C ASP A 186 -11.84 13.34 2.88
N ASP A 187 -11.78 14.33 2.01
CA ASP A 187 -12.95 14.99 1.44
C ASP A 187 -13.80 14.02 0.61
N ALA A 188 -13.20 13.21 -0.26
CA ALA A 188 -13.89 12.17 -1.01
C ALA A 188 -14.49 11.12 -0.07
N PHE A 189 -13.70 10.64 0.90
CA PHE A 189 -14.19 9.68 1.88
C PHE A 189 -15.40 10.18 2.65
N TYR A 190 -15.34 11.39 3.20
CA TYR A 190 -16.45 11.93 3.99
C TYR A 190 -17.72 12.21 3.17
N ALA A 191 -17.59 12.48 1.88
CA ALA A 191 -18.72 12.60 0.97
C ALA A 191 -19.49 11.27 0.81
N GLU A 192 -18.80 10.15 0.83
CA GLU A 192 -19.36 8.82 0.53
C GLU A 192 -19.54 7.91 1.75
N ALA A 193 -18.84 8.15 2.85
CA ALA A 193 -18.76 7.27 4.03
C ALA A 193 -20.12 6.93 4.65
N ARG A 194 -21.13 7.78 4.48
CA ARG A 194 -22.50 7.56 4.98
C ARG A 194 -23.11 6.27 4.42
N GLN A 195 -22.89 5.98 3.15
CA GLN A 195 -23.42 4.78 2.50
C GLN A 195 -22.83 3.50 3.11
N SER A 196 -21.60 3.56 3.54
CA SER A 196 -20.87 2.45 4.17
C SER A 196 -21.16 2.30 5.65
N LYS A 197 -22.10 3.08 6.23
CA LYS A 197 -22.38 3.12 7.68
C LYS A 197 -21.10 3.38 8.51
N CYS A 198 -20.19 4.21 8.00
CA CYS A 198 -18.99 4.60 8.72
C CYS A 198 -19.23 5.89 9.50
N ILE A 199 -18.95 5.82 10.78
CA ILE A 199 -19.03 6.93 11.74
C ILE A 199 -17.61 7.34 12.07
N SER A 200 -17.25 8.57 11.76
CA SER A 200 -15.91 9.10 12.09
C SER A 200 -15.98 10.03 13.29
N MET A 201 -15.09 9.81 14.23
CA MET A 201 -14.84 10.67 15.36
C MET A 201 -13.38 11.13 15.29
N VAL A 202 -13.18 12.38 14.94
CA VAL A 202 -11.84 12.95 14.80
C VAL A 202 -11.68 14.10 15.79
N LEU A 203 -10.55 14.09 16.50
CA LEU A 203 -10.19 15.12 17.44
C LEU A 203 -8.99 15.89 16.87
N THR A 204 -9.04 17.20 16.99
CA THR A 204 -7.98 18.10 16.53
C THR A 204 -7.79 19.24 17.52
N GLN A 205 -6.56 19.68 17.70
CA GLN A 205 -6.22 20.81 18.56
C GLN A 205 -6.28 22.14 17.79
N SER A 206 -6.38 22.09 16.47
CA SER A 206 -6.48 23.25 15.59
C SER A 206 -7.66 23.09 14.64
N PRO A 207 -8.45 24.15 14.44
CA PRO A 207 -9.53 24.14 13.45
C PRO A 207 -8.99 24.05 12.04
#